data_25e98baa35c1f364ef68439cff357db8
#
_entry.id   25e98baa35c1f364ef68439cff357db8
#
_cell.length_a   1.000
_cell.length_b   1.000
_cell.length_c   1.000
_cell.angle_alpha   90.00
_cell.angle_beta   90.00
_cell.angle_gamma   90.00
#
_symmetry.space_group_name_H-M   'P 1'
#
loop_
_entity.id
_entity.type
_entity.pdbx_description
1 polymer ?
#
loop_
_entity_poly.entity_id
_entity_poly.type
_entity_poly.pdbx_seq_one_letter_code
_entity_poly.pdbx_strand_id
1 'polypeptide(L)'
;MRQSSSQPFYKSIDWVTILMYLIMVFFGWLSICGASYNFETEALLSPGGRPMMQLLWIGLGLVLGFAVISLDTDIYEVGAPLFYGAMMLLLMVTIVIAPDIKGSRSWLVLGPVRLQPAEFAKVATALTLAWLCNQYDFKIESIRSYLKIFAIIFFPIGLILLQQETGSALVFLALFLALFREGFSGLFMGLSASAAVYFIGALVLEDTLWWSATDADLFFVSNAILVFTAVLYVVYTQDWRNRWRYLLYAVGAVLGVYLIAGVVNFFVAFNLAYVAVALVVIAVGTLFYLALREYLLRYLLMAIFAIGSLGFFYSVNYVFNDILQPHQQVRIKIALGIESDLKGKGYNVDQSKIAIGSGRLTGKGFLKGTQTKLNYVPEQETDFIFCTVGEESGFVGSTALLIMYAVFILRIVALAERQVTRFGRVYGYCVASIFLFHLFINVGMVLGLVPVIGIPLPFFSYGGSSLWGFTFLLFIFLGIDSRRKQHTAR
;
A
#
# COMPACT_ATOMS: atom_id res chain seq x y z
N MET A 1 24.23 3.74 44.92
CA MET A 1 24.16 2.63 43.96
C MET A 1 22.76 2.06 43.95
N ARG A 2 21.90 2.52 43.04
CA ARG A 2 20.60 1.87 42.75
C ARG A 2 20.90 0.69 41.82
N GLN A 3 20.79 -0.52 42.33
CA GLN A 3 20.74 -1.72 41.51
C GLN A 3 19.54 -1.56 40.55
N SER A 4 19.82 -1.25 39.27
CA SER A 4 18.83 -1.39 38.22
C SER A 4 18.53 -2.88 38.14
N SER A 5 17.40 -3.32 38.70
CA SER A 5 16.87 -4.64 38.46
C SER A 5 16.61 -4.75 36.98
N SER A 6 17.58 -5.26 36.25
CA SER A 6 17.43 -5.60 34.84
C SER A 6 16.34 -6.67 34.77
N GLN A 7 15.09 -6.25 34.48
CA GLN A 7 14.05 -7.23 34.23
C GLN A 7 14.51 -8.10 33.05
N PRO A 8 14.37 -9.41 33.15
CA PRO A 8 14.84 -10.31 32.12
C PRO A 8 14.15 -9.94 30.81
N PHE A 9 14.92 -9.89 29.73
CA PHE A 9 14.58 -9.43 28.38
C PHE A 9 13.21 -9.96 27.88
N TYR A 10 12.91 -11.25 28.14
CA TYR A 10 11.66 -11.89 27.72
C TYR A 10 10.38 -11.31 28.38
N LYS A 11 10.50 -10.62 29.54
CA LYS A 11 9.37 -9.97 30.22
C LYS A 11 8.96 -8.64 29.57
N SER A 12 9.83 -8.04 28.76
CA SER A 12 9.55 -6.76 28.08
C SER A 12 9.05 -6.92 26.65
N ILE A 13 9.08 -8.13 26.10
CA ILE A 13 8.59 -8.44 24.75
C ILE A 13 7.07 -8.37 24.71
N ASP A 14 6.52 -7.85 23.61
CA ASP A 14 5.07 -7.82 23.38
C ASP A 14 4.56 -9.15 22.83
N TRP A 15 4.24 -10.07 23.75
CA TRP A 15 3.77 -11.42 23.42
C TRP A 15 2.45 -11.44 22.65
N VAL A 16 1.61 -10.42 22.81
CA VAL A 16 0.34 -10.31 22.07
C VAL A 16 0.60 -10.20 20.57
N THR A 17 1.55 -9.35 20.17
CA THR A 17 1.93 -9.21 18.76
C THR A 17 2.56 -10.49 18.20
N ILE A 18 3.40 -11.19 18.99
CA ILE A 18 3.96 -12.48 18.59
C ILE A 18 2.86 -13.53 18.42
N LEU A 19 1.89 -13.59 19.35
CA LEU A 19 0.76 -14.52 19.24
C LEU A 19 -0.07 -14.25 17.98
N MET A 20 -0.36 -12.98 17.67
CA MET A 20 -1.07 -12.60 16.44
C MET A 20 -0.28 -13.00 15.18
N TYR A 21 1.04 -12.78 15.18
CA TYR A 21 1.92 -13.24 14.11
C TYR A 21 1.82 -14.76 13.91
N LEU A 22 1.93 -15.55 14.99
CA LEU A 22 1.85 -17.02 14.92
C LEU A 22 0.50 -17.50 14.42
N ILE A 23 -0.60 -16.87 14.87
CA ILE A 23 -1.96 -17.15 14.40
C ILE A 23 -2.06 -16.89 12.88
N MET A 24 -1.57 -15.72 12.41
CA MET A 24 -1.62 -15.39 10.98
C MET A 24 -0.78 -16.35 10.13
N VAL A 25 0.43 -16.69 10.58
CA VAL A 25 1.30 -17.65 9.89
C VAL A 25 0.65 -19.03 9.82
N PHE A 26 0.01 -19.48 10.92
CA PHE A 26 -0.69 -20.78 10.96
C PHE A 26 -1.89 -20.82 10.00
N PHE A 27 -2.77 -19.81 10.04
CA PHE A 27 -3.90 -19.75 9.12
C PHE A 27 -3.46 -19.52 7.66
N GLY A 28 -2.37 -18.77 7.44
CA GLY A 28 -1.76 -18.63 6.13
C GLY A 28 -1.27 -19.97 5.59
N TRP A 29 -0.61 -20.77 6.43
CA TRP A 29 -0.19 -22.12 6.05
C TRP A 29 -1.39 -23.04 5.73
N LEU A 30 -2.47 -22.99 6.52
CA LEU A 30 -3.70 -23.73 6.21
C LEU A 30 -4.28 -23.29 4.84
N SER A 31 -4.29 -21.98 4.56
CA SER A 31 -4.76 -21.45 3.26
C SER A 31 -3.90 -21.93 2.09
N ILE A 32 -2.57 -22.03 2.29
CA ILE A 32 -1.65 -22.61 1.30
C ILE A 32 -1.93 -24.10 1.09
N CYS A 33 -2.21 -24.85 2.16
CA CYS A 33 -2.67 -26.24 2.04
C CYS A 33 -3.96 -26.31 1.23
N GLY A 34 -4.91 -25.41 1.49
CA GLY A 34 -6.13 -25.27 0.74
C GLY A 34 -5.87 -25.02 -0.76
N ALA A 35 -5.03 -24.06 -1.09
CA ALA A 35 -4.72 -23.67 -2.46
C ALA A 35 -3.93 -24.73 -3.23
N SER A 36 -3.05 -25.49 -2.56
CA SER A 36 -2.15 -26.47 -3.21
C SER A 36 -2.70 -27.89 -3.22
N TYR A 37 -3.85 -28.15 -2.60
CA TYR A 37 -4.41 -29.49 -2.51
C TYR A 37 -4.89 -29.99 -3.88
N ASN A 38 -4.47 -31.19 -4.25
CA ASN A 38 -4.91 -31.88 -5.46
C ASN A 38 -5.75 -33.11 -5.09
N PHE A 39 -6.95 -33.22 -5.66
CA PHE A 39 -7.86 -34.37 -5.45
C PHE A 39 -7.30 -35.71 -5.96
N GLU A 40 -6.41 -35.67 -6.95
CA GLU A 40 -5.85 -36.90 -7.55
C GLU A 40 -4.82 -37.58 -6.63
N THR A 41 -4.05 -36.81 -5.88
CA THR A 41 -2.98 -37.32 -5.03
C THR A 41 -3.37 -37.45 -3.56
N GLU A 42 -4.46 -36.80 -3.13
CA GLU A 42 -4.97 -36.74 -1.74
C GLU A 42 -3.91 -36.44 -0.66
N ALA A 43 -2.70 -36.07 -1.09
CA ALA A 43 -1.56 -35.84 -0.21
C ALA A 43 -1.43 -34.35 0.16
N LEU A 44 -1.75 -34.02 1.40
CA LEU A 44 -1.56 -32.67 1.97
C LEU A 44 -0.08 -32.28 2.11
N LEU A 45 0.77 -33.23 2.46
CA LEU A 45 2.19 -33.04 2.77
C LEU A 45 3.05 -33.95 1.89
N SER A 46 3.07 -33.71 0.58
CA SER A 46 4.00 -34.41 -0.30
C SER A 46 5.43 -33.88 -0.10
N PRO A 47 6.46 -34.76 -0.08
CA PRO A 47 7.85 -34.31 -0.05
C PRO A 47 8.14 -33.38 -1.25
N GLY A 48 8.64 -32.16 -0.96
CA GLY A 48 8.87 -31.12 -1.98
C GLY A 48 7.63 -30.32 -2.39
N GLY A 49 6.44 -30.65 -1.88
CA GLY A 49 5.22 -29.86 -2.09
C GLY A 49 5.28 -28.47 -1.41
N ARG A 50 4.52 -27.52 -1.97
CA ARG A 50 4.50 -26.12 -1.44
C ARG A 50 4.12 -26.03 0.03
N PRO A 51 3.12 -26.77 0.58
CA PRO A 51 2.81 -26.73 2.00
C PRO A 51 3.97 -27.19 2.90
N MET A 52 4.70 -28.24 2.48
CA MET A 52 5.86 -28.73 3.24
C MET A 52 7.04 -27.75 3.19
N MET A 53 7.31 -27.17 2.02
CA MET A 53 8.33 -26.12 1.88
C MET A 53 8.00 -24.90 2.71
N GLN A 54 6.71 -24.50 2.79
CA GLN A 54 6.29 -23.37 3.64
C GLN A 54 6.54 -23.64 5.12
N LEU A 55 6.34 -24.87 5.62
CA LEU A 55 6.69 -25.22 7.01
C LEU A 55 8.19 -25.05 7.27
N LEU A 56 9.05 -25.42 6.32
CA LEU A 56 10.50 -25.18 6.43
C LEU A 56 10.79 -23.67 6.52
N TRP A 57 10.15 -22.86 5.65
CA TRP A 57 10.34 -21.41 5.68
C TRP A 57 9.83 -20.77 6.97
N ILE A 58 8.71 -21.28 7.54
CA ILE A 58 8.19 -20.88 8.84
C ILE A 58 9.20 -21.22 9.95
N GLY A 59 9.69 -22.43 9.99
CA GLY A 59 10.69 -22.86 10.96
C GLY A 59 11.96 -22.00 10.93
N LEU A 60 12.53 -21.79 9.75
CA LEU A 60 13.70 -20.92 9.57
C LEU A 60 13.36 -19.46 9.91
N GLY A 61 12.18 -18.97 9.52
CA GLY A 61 11.71 -17.63 9.86
C GLY A 61 11.60 -17.38 11.36
N LEU A 62 11.12 -18.36 12.12
CA LEU A 62 11.07 -18.29 13.59
C LEU A 62 12.46 -18.25 14.22
N VAL A 63 13.39 -19.08 13.72
CA VAL A 63 14.79 -19.06 14.20
C VAL A 63 15.44 -17.70 13.90
N LEU A 64 15.27 -17.19 12.69
CA LEU A 64 15.77 -15.87 12.29
C LEU A 64 15.12 -14.75 13.12
N GLY A 65 13.81 -14.79 13.31
CA GLY A 65 13.10 -13.82 14.15
C GLY A 65 13.60 -13.81 15.58
N PHE A 66 13.82 -14.99 16.19
CA PHE A 66 14.39 -15.10 17.52
C PHE A 66 15.82 -14.57 17.58
N ALA A 67 16.66 -14.87 16.60
CA ALA A 67 18.01 -14.33 16.50
C ALA A 67 18.00 -12.80 16.43
N VAL A 68 17.15 -12.23 15.58
CA VAL A 68 17.03 -10.79 15.35
C VAL A 68 16.52 -10.07 16.62
N ILE A 69 15.48 -10.55 17.28
CA ILE A 69 14.95 -9.91 18.49
C ILE A 69 15.97 -9.89 19.63
N SER A 70 16.95 -10.82 19.61
CA SER A 70 18.00 -10.93 20.61
C SER A 70 19.14 -9.90 20.43
N LEU A 71 19.27 -9.29 19.24
CA LEU A 71 20.30 -8.29 18.96
C LEU A 71 19.99 -6.95 19.64
N ASP A 72 21.05 -6.20 19.97
CA ASP A 72 20.90 -4.89 20.60
C ASP A 72 20.39 -3.81 19.62
N THR A 73 19.62 -2.85 20.14
CA THR A 73 19.06 -1.75 19.34
C THR A 73 20.15 -0.92 18.67
N ASP A 74 21.28 -0.73 19.34
CA ASP A 74 22.41 0.05 18.83
C ASP A 74 22.97 -0.54 17.53
N ILE A 75 22.89 -1.88 17.35
CA ILE A 75 23.31 -2.55 16.11
C ILE A 75 22.41 -2.12 14.94
N TYR A 76 21.11 -2.02 15.17
CA TYR A 76 20.17 -1.59 14.13
C TYR A 76 20.33 -0.11 13.80
N GLU A 77 20.53 0.74 14.81
CA GLU A 77 20.67 2.16 14.62
C GLU A 77 21.99 2.53 13.90
N VAL A 78 23.11 2.05 14.42
CA VAL A 78 24.45 2.33 13.86
C VAL A 78 24.64 1.60 12.53
N GLY A 79 24.14 0.38 12.42
CA GLY A 79 24.27 -0.46 11.23
C GLY A 79 23.33 -0.12 10.07
N ALA A 80 22.30 0.71 10.29
CA ALA A 80 21.27 0.99 9.27
C ALA A 80 21.85 1.49 7.94
N PRO A 81 22.75 2.50 7.88
CA PRO A 81 23.30 2.96 6.62
C PRO A 81 24.16 1.92 5.90
N LEU A 82 24.89 1.11 6.67
CA LEU A 82 25.72 0.03 6.11
C LEU A 82 24.83 -1.08 5.52
N PHE A 83 23.78 -1.47 6.24
CA PHE A 83 22.82 -2.46 5.76
C PHE A 83 22.10 -1.97 4.50
N TYR A 84 21.71 -0.68 4.45
CA TYR A 84 21.13 -0.06 3.26
C TYR A 84 22.10 -0.12 2.07
N GLY A 85 23.37 0.30 2.25
CA GLY A 85 24.38 0.23 1.21
C GLY A 85 24.60 -1.19 0.69
N ALA A 86 24.67 -2.18 1.57
CA ALA A 86 24.78 -3.59 1.21
C ALA A 86 23.57 -4.07 0.40
N MET A 87 22.35 -3.68 0.80
CA MET A 87 21.13 -4.06 0.07
C MET A 87 21.03 -3.37 -1.29
N MET A 88 21.44 -2.09 -1.41
CA MET A 88 21.49 -1.40 -2.71
C MET A 88 22.49 -2.09 -3.64
N LEU A 89 23.65 -2.47 -3.15
CA LEU A 89 24.64 -3.23 -3.92
C LEU A 89 24.07 -4.60 -4.34
N LEU A 90 23.38 -5.29 -3.45
CA LEU A 90 22.73 -6.57 -3.77
C LEU A 90 21.65 -6.41 -4.84
N LEU A 91 20.84 -5.34 -4.79
CA LEU A 91 19.87 -5.03 -5.85
C LEU A 91 20.54 -4.78 -7.20
N MET A 92 21.67 -4.04 -7.23
CA MET A 92 22.45 -3.81 -8.47
C MET A 92 23.01 -5.12 -9.02
N VAL A 93 23.59 -5.96 -8.16
CA VAL A 93 24.11 -7.27 -8.54
C VAL A 93 22.98 -8.15 -9.10
N THR A 94 21.79 -8.08 -8.51
CA THR A 94 20.62 -8.86 -8.96
C THR A 94 20.23 -8.50 -10.40
N ILE A 95 20.30 -7.24 -10.81
CA ILE A 95 19.99 -6.82 -12.20
C ILE A 95 20.83 -7.59 -13.22
N VAL A 96 22.10 -7.85 -12.85
CA VAL A 96 23.08 -8.50 -13.77
C VAL A 96 23.02 -10.02 -13.74
N ILE A 97 22.86 -10.61 -12.53
CA ILE A 97 23.03 -12.06 -12.33
C ILE A 97 21.68 -12.80 -12.37
N ALA A 98 20.56 -12.15 -12.02
CA ALA A 98 19.29 -12.83 -11.90
C ALA A 98 18.77 -13.36 -13.24
N PRO A 99 18.29 -14.61 -13.28
CA PRO A 99 17.62 -15.15 -14.46
C PRO A 99 16.28 -14.41 -14.68
N ASP A 100 15.84 -14.38 -15.93
CA ASP A 100 14.52 -13.89 -16.26
C ASP A 100 13.47 -14.91 -15.83
N ILE A 101 12.63 -14.56 -14.85
CA ILE A 101 11.52 -15.39 -14.37
C ILE A 101 10.22 -14.60 -14.57
N LYS A 102 9.39 -15.05 -15.49
CA LYS A 102 8.10 -14.41 -15.83
C LYS A 102 8.24 -12.92 -16.23
N GLY A 103 9.31 -12.55 -16.90
CA GLY A 103 9.57 -11.19 -17.35
C GLY A 103 10.20 -10.27 -16.29
N SER A 104 10.65 -10.82 -15.15
CA SER A 104 11.31 -10.07 -14.08
C SER A 104 12.66 -10.67 -13.74
N ARG A 105 13.68 -9.83 -13.48
CA ARG A 105 15.03 -10.20 -13.04
C ARG A 105 15.26 -9.82 -11.58
N SER A 106 14.36 -10.25 -10.69
CA SER A 106 14.33 -9.87 -9.28
C SER A 106 14.68 -11.00 -8.31
N TRP A 107 14.88 -12.23 -8.83
CA TRP A 107 15.09 -13.42 -8.02
C TRP A 107 16.51 -13.97 -8.11
N LEU A 108 17.21 -14.01 -6.99
CA LEU A 108 18.46 -14.75 -6.87
C LEU A 108 18.14 -16.23 -6.59
N VAL A 109 18.56 -17.11 -7.51
CA VAL A 109 18.33 -18.56 -7.41
C VAL A 109 19.59 -19.20 -6.82
N LEU A 110 19.49 -19.67 -5.58
CA LEU A 110 20.57 -20.33 -4.84
C LEU A 110 20.18 -21.81 -4.59
N GLY A 111 20.27 -22.63 -5.64
CA GLY A 111 19.80 -24.01 -5.60
C GLY A 111 18.27 -24.09 -5.40
N PRO A 112 17.77 -24.73 -4.33
CA PRO A 112 16.33 -24.81 -4.07
C PRO A 112 15.74 -23.52 -3.50
N VAL A 113 16.58 -22.61 -3.00
CA VAL A 113 16.16 -21.35 -2.36
C VAL A 113 16.12 -20.23 -3.38
N ARG A 114 15.00 -19.54 -3.44
CA ARG A 114 14.83 -18.30 -4.22
C ARG A 114 14.76 -17.13 -3.27
N LEU A 115 15.70 -16.20 -3.40
CA LEU A 115 15.76 -14.99 -2.59
C LEU A 115 15.38 -13.78 -3.45
N GLN A 116 14.44 -12.96 -2.94
CA GLN A 116 14.10 -11.68 -3.55
C GLN A 116 14.69 -10.55 -2.72
N PRO A 117 15.77 -9.90 -3.18
CA PRO A 117 16.46 -8.86 -2.41
C PRO A 117 15.58 -7.66 -2.07
N ALA A 118 14.58 -7.35 -2.91
CA ALA A 118 13.62 -6.26 -2.65
C ALA A 118 12.89 -6.41 -1.30
N GLU A 119 12.62 -7.66 -0.84
CA GLU A 119 11.98 -7.90 0.44
C GLU A 119 12.83 -7.41 1.63
N PHE A 120 14.14 -7.60 1.57
CA PHE A 120 15.08 -7.14 2.60
C PHE A 120 15.46 -5.67 2.41
N ALA A 121 15.43 -5.16 1.19
CA ALA A 121 15.65 -3.73 0.90
C ALA A 121 14.58 -2.85 1.57
N LYS A 122 13.32 -3.31 1.69
CA LYS A 122 12.27 -2.61 2.47
C LYS A 122 12.68 -2.42 3.93
N VAL A 123 13.24 -3.47 4.55
CA VAL A 123 13.74 -3.42 5.95
C VAL A 123 14.87 -2.41 6.08
N ALA A 124 15.86 -2.50 5.18
CA ALA A 124 17.03 -1.62 5.18
C ALA A 124 16.64 -0.15 4.98
N THR A 125 15.70 0.11 4.07
CA THR A 125 15.20 1.48 3.80
C THR A 125 14.44 2.03 5.00
N ALA A 126 13.58 1.22 5.63
CA ALA A 126 12.84 1.62 6.85
C ALA A 126 13.80 1.96 8.01
N LEU A 127 14.83 1.13 8.24
CA LEU A 127 15.88 1.39 9.24
C LEU A 127 16.65 2.67 8.94
N THR A 128 17.02 2.89 7.69
CA THR A 128 17.79 4.08 7.29
C THR A 128 16.98 5.36 7.39
N LEU A 129 15.69 5.32 7.08
CA LEU A 129 14.80 6.46 7.32
C LEU A 129 14.66 6.76 8.81
N ALA A 130 14.51 5.72 9.64
CA ALA A 130 14.45 5.89 11.10
C ALA A 130 15.75 6.47 11.64
N TRP A 131 16.91 5.97 11.17
CA TRP A 131 18.23 6.50 11.50
C TRP A 131 18.38 7.97 11.08
N LEU A 132 17.98 8.32 9.84
CA LEU A 132 18.04 9.70 9.36
C LEU A 132 17.19 10.63 10.23
N CYS A 133 15.96 10.24 10.56
CA CYS A 133 15.05 11.02 11.38
C CYS A 133 15.54 11.16 12.84
N ASN A 134 16.38 10.25 13.32
CA ASN A 134 16.94 10.27 14.70
C ASN A 134 18.19 11.14 14.83
N GLN A 135 18.77 11.65 13.75
CA GLN A 135 19.95 12.52 13.82
C GLN A 135 19.61 13.86 14.50
N TYR A 136 20.53 14.34 15.34
CA TYR A 136 20.35 15.55 16.17
C TYR A 136 19.97 16.80 15.34
N ASP A 137 20.65 17.00 14.20
CA ASP A 137 20.43 18.19 13.33
C ASP A 137 19.31 18.00 12.29
N PHE A 138 18.57 16.88 12.36
CA PHE A 138 17.59 16.56 11.33
C PHE A 138 16.29 17.36 11.54
N LYS A 139 16.05 18.32 10.63
CA LYS A 139 14.80 19.07 10.50
C LYS A 139 14.07 18.61 9.26
N ILE A 140 12.90 17.98 9.44
CA ILE A 140 12.15 17.38 8.34
C ILE A 140 11.67 18.41 7.32
N GLU A 141 11.49 19.68 7.71
CA GLU A 141 11.04 20.79 6.85
C GLU A 141 12.15 21.35 5.96
N SER A 142 13.41 20.95 6.17
CA SER A 142 14.52 21.46 5.36
C SER A 142 14.55 20.82 3.98
N ILE A 143 14.82 21.60 2.94
CA ILE A 143 14.96 21.11 1.56
C ILE A 143 16.05 20.01 1.45
N ARG A 144 17.13 20.12 2.22
CA ARG A 144 18.17 19.10 2.28
C ARG A 144 17.67 17.78 2.84
N SER A 145 16.77 17.85 3.84
CA SER A 145 16.13 16.65 4.42
C SER A 145 15.17 16.02 3.43
N TYR A 146 14.38 16.81 2.71
CA TYR A 146 13.54 16.30 1.62
C TYR A 146 14.37 15.55 0.59
N LEU A 147 15.46 16.15 0.08
CA LEU A 147 16.32 15.50 -0.89
C LEU A 147 16.92 14.16 -0.39
N LYS A 148 17.36 14.12 0.89
CA LYS A 148 17.85 12.87 1.50
C LYS A 148 16.75 11.80 1.60
N ILE A 149 15.55 12.18 2.05
CA ILE A 149 14.39 11.27 2.15
C ILE A 149 14.05 10.73 0.75
N PHE A 150 13.93 11.61 -0.23
CA PHE A 150 13.64 11.22 -1.61
C PHE A 150 14.72 10.28 -2.15
N ALA A 151 16.00 10.58 -1.95
CA ALA A 151 17.09 9.71 -2.39
C ALA A 151 17.01 8.33 -1.76
N ILE A 152 16.77 8.24 -0.44
CA ILE A 152 16.67 6.96 0.27
C ILE A 152 15.48 6.12 -0.21
N ILE A 153 14.34 6.74 -0.55
CA ILE A 153 13.14 6.02 -0.98
C ILE A 153 13.20 5.71 -2.48
N PHE A 154 13.57 6.68 -3.33
CA PHE A 154 13.51 6.51 -4.78
C PHE A 154 14.69 5.76 -5.37
N PHE A 155 15.83 5.70 -4.70
CA PHE A 155 16.98 4.93 -5.20
C PHE A 155 16.69 3.43 -5.29
N PRO A 156 16.18 2.74 -4.21
CA PRO A 156 15.75 1.35 -4.35
C PRO A 156 14.58 1.18 -5.34
N ILE A 157 13.62 2.12 -5.40
CA ILE A 157 12.54 2.09 -6.39
C ILE A 157 13.12 2.03 -7.81
N GLY A 158 14.07 2.91 -8.12
CA GLY A 158 14.73 2.93 -9.44
C GLY A 158 15.41 1.61 -9.79
N LEU A 159 16.14 1.02 -8.84
CA LEU A 159 16.82 -0.26 -9.06
C LEU A 159 15.82 -1.41 -9.26
N ILE A 160 14.71 -1.44 -8.50
CA ILE A 160 13.68 -2.48 -8.61
C ILE A 160 12.89 -2.32 -9.92
N LEU A 161 12.62 -1.09 -10.37
CA LEU A 161 12.00 -0.85 -11.68
C LEU A 161 12.90 -1.31 -12.83
N LEU A 162 14.23 -1.16 -12.73
CA LEU A 162 15.17 -1.73 -13.69
C LEU A 162 15.17 -3.27 -13.72
N GLN A 163 14.76 -3.92 -12.63
CA GLN A 163 14.50 -5.37 -12.56
C GLN A 163 13.14 -5.77 -13.16
N GLN A 164 12.35 -4.82 -13.65
CA GLN A 164 10.98 -5.00 -14.17
C GLN A 164 9.99 -5.51 -13.10
N GLU A 165 10.19 -5.14 -11.83
CA GLU A 165 9.38 -5.54 -10.68
C GLU A 165 8.63 -4.33 -10.11
N THR A 166 7.50 -3.98 -10.73
CA THR A 166 6.72 -2.78 -10.35
C THR A 166 6.02 -2.93 -9.00
N GLY A 167 5.59 -4.14 -8.64
CA GLY A 167 4.87 -4.42 -7.40
C GLY A 167 5.68 -4.07 -6.17
N SER A 168 6.87 -4.66 -6.07
CA SER A 168 7.76 -4.42 -4.94
C SER A 168 8.21 -2.94 -4.85
N ALA A 169 8.39 -2.26 -6.01
CA ALA A 169 8.75 -0.85 -6.04
C ALA A 169 7.70 0.07 -5.40
N LEU A 170 6.40 -0.18 -5.67
CA LEU A 170 5.30 0.63 -5.13
C LEU A 170 5.19 0.58 -3.61
N VAL A 171 5.62 -0.53 -2.97
CA VAL A 171 5.58 -0.66 -1.51
C VAL A 171 6.43 0.40 -0.81
N PHE A 172 7.54 0.85 -1.41
CA PHE A 172 8.39 1.88 -0.82
C PHE A 172 7.68 3.23 -0.69
N LEU A 173 6.65 3.51 -1.50
CA LEU A 173 5.84 4.72 -1.38
C LEU A 173 5.03 4.75 -0.07
N ALA A 174 4.72 3.57 0.51
CA ALA A 174 4.08 3.50 1.81
C ALA A 174 4.91 4.16 2.93
N LEU A 175 6.22 4.25 2.78
CA LEU A 175 7.11 4.88 3.76
C LEU A 175 6.83 6.39 3.95
N PHE A 176 6.24 7.05 2.96
CA PHE A 176 5.78 8.43 3.11
C PHE A 176 4.65 8.58 4.16
N LEU A 177 3.81 7.52 4.37
CA LEU A 177 2.81 7.52 5.44
C LEU A 177 3.46 7.61 6.82
N ALA A 178 4.57 6.88 7.03
CA ALA A 178 5.33 6.94 8.27
C ALA A 178 5.94 8.33 8.48
N LEU A 179 6.51 8.92 7.44
CA LEU A 179 7.11 10.25 7.49
C LEU A 179 6.09 11.36 7.72
N PHE A 180 4.86 11.21 7.23
CA PHE A 180 3.77 12.16 7.50
C PHE A 180 3.51 12.31 8.99
N ARG A 181 3.54 11.23 9.76
CA ARG A 181 3.40 11.26 11.22
C ARG A 181 4.53 12.05 11.91
N GLU A 182 5.72 12.09 11.33
CA GLU A 182 6.87 12.84 11.84
C GLU A 182 6.91 14.32 11.40
N GLY A 183 5.89 14.77 10.65
CA GLY A 183 5.78 16.16 10.19
C GLY A 183 6.20 16.38 8.74
N PHE A 184 6.34 15.30 7.95
CA PHE A 184 6.51 15.46 6.50
C PHE A 184 5.26 16.11 5.89
N SER A 185 5.45 16.97 4.90
CA SER A 185 4.36 17.77 4.35
C SER A 185 3.18 16.93 3.87
N GLY A 186 2.01 17.12 4.48
CA GLY A 186 0.75 16.52 4.03
C GLY A 186 0.34 16.96 2.62
N LEU A 187 0.86 18.09 2.16
CA LEU A 187 0.65 18.57 0.80
C LEU A 187 1.20 17.58 -0.23
N PHE A 188 2.42 17.06 0.00
CA PHE A 188 3.00 16.05 -0.90
C PHE A 188 2.15 14.79 -0.99
N MET A 189 1.66 14.30 0.16
CA MET A 189 0.77 13.13 0.18
C MET A 189 -0.56 13.43 -0.50
N GLY A 190 -1.14 14.60 -0.25
CA GLY A 190 -2.38 15.04 -0.89
C GLY A 190 -2.22 15.14 -2.41
N LEU A 191 -1.11 15.71 -2.89
CA LEU A 191 -0.79 15.80 -4.32
C LEU A 191 -0.61 14.41 -4.95
N SER A 192 0.13 13.52 -4.30
CA SER A 192 0.34 12.16 -4.82
C SER A 192 -0.96 11.36 -4.85
N ALA A 193 -1.77 11.44 -3.79
CA ALA A 193 -3.08 10.77 -3.73
C ALA A 193 -4.05 11.33 -4.77
N SER A 194 -4.12 12.65 -4.93
CA SER A 194 -4.98 13.28 -5.92
C SER A 194 -4.56 12.92 -7.35
N ALA A 195 -3.26 12.96 -7.65
CA ALA A 195 -2.74 12.56 -8.96
C ALA A 195 -3.07 11.09 -9.29
N ALA A 196 -2.95 10.18 -8.32
CA ALA A 196 -3.33 8.78 -8.50
C ALA A 196 -4.83 8.63 -8.78
N VAL A 197 -5.69 9.32 -8.02
CA VAL A 197 -7.15 9.30 -8.22
C VAL A 197 -7.53 9.85 -9.60
N TYR A 198 -6.91 10.96 -10.01
CA TYR A 198 -7.20 11.57 -11.31
C TYR A 198 -6.71 10.68 -12.46
N PHE A 199 -5.51 10.11 -12.34
CA PHE A 199 -4.95 9.19 -13.35
C PHE A 199 -5.83 7.94 -13.52
N ILE A 200 -6.19 7.29 -12.41
CA ILE A 200 -7.04 6.10 -12.45
C ILE A 200 -8.44 6.46 -12.96
N GLY A 201 -9.04 7.54 -12.44
CA GLY A 201 -10.38 7.99 -12.85
C GLY A 201 -10.46 8.36 -14.32
N ALA A 202 -9.43 9.04 -14.86
CA ALA A 202 -9.35 9.39 -16.26
C ALA A 202 -9.35 8.16 -17.18
N LEU A 203 -8.57 7.11 -16.82
CA LEU A 203 -8.41 5.94 -17.68
C LEU A 203 -9.50 4.87 -17.48
N VAL A 204 -9.95 4.64 -16.24
CA VAL A 204 -10.97 3.60 -15.95
C VAL A 204 -12.35 4.02 -16.44
N LEU A 205 -12.65 5.33 -16.41
CA LEU A 205 -13.95 5.85 -16.82
C LEU A 205 -13.93 6.43 -18.24
N GLU A 206 -12.81 6.31 -18.96
CA GLU A 206 -12.70 6.68 -20.37
C GLU A 206 -13.81 6.01 -21.19
N ASP A 207 -14.42 6.72 -22.12
CA ASP A 207 -15.51 6.25 -22.99
C ASP A 207 -16.77 5.75 -22.24
N THR A 208 -16.87 5.92 -20.92
CA THR A 208 -18.09 5.60 -20.18
C THR A 208 -19.03 6.81 -20.09
N LEU A 209 -20.30 6.60 -20.39
CA LEU A 209 -21.33 7.62 -20.25
C LEU A 209 -22.25 7.30 -19.06
N TRP A 210 -22.42 8.30 -18.18
CA TRP A 210 -23.39 8.26 -17.10
C TRP A 210 -24.58 9.15 -17.43
N TRP A 211 -25.77 8.77 -16.99
CA TRP A 211 -27.01 9.57 -17.18
C TRP A 211 -27.09 10.30 -18.52
N SER A 212 -27.58 9.60 -19.50
CA SER A 212 -27.95 10.07 -20.86
C SER A 212 -26.87 10.71 -21.75
N ALA A 213 -25.88 11.43 -21.24
CA ALA A 213 -24.84 12.10 -22.05
C ALA A 213 -23.67 12.64 -21.22
N THR A 214 -23.51 12.18 -19.99
CA THR A 214 -22.46 12.69 -19.09
C THR A 214 -21.18 11.89 -19.22
N ASP A 215 -20.07 12.53 -19.60
CA ASP A 215 -18.75 11.93 -19.63
C ASP A 215 -18.33 11.59 -18.18
N ALA A 216 -18.22 10.29 -17.89
CA ALA A 216 -18.01 9.80 -16.54
C ALA A 216 -16.64 10.17 -15.98
N ASP A 217 -15.59 10.13 -16.79
CA ASP A 217 -14.21 10.49 -16.44
C ASP A 217 -14.10 11.95 -16.02
N LEU A 218 -14.58 12.87 -16.87
CA LEU A 218 -14.55 14.31 -16.61
C LEU A 218 -15.42 14.67 -15.40
N PHE A 219 -16.61 14.05 -15.27
CA PHE A 219 -17.50 14.26 -14.13
C PHE A 219 -16.85 13.79 -12.82
N PHE A 220 -16.30 12.57 -12.80
CA PHE A 220 -15.65 11.99 -11.63
C PHE A 220 -14.44 12.82 -11.20
N VAL A 221 -13.52 13.13 -12.13
CA VAL A 221 -12.28 13.86 -11.81
C VAL A 221 -12.59 15.27 -11.36
N SER A 222 -13.54 15.98 -11.99
CA SER A 222 -13.92 17.34 -11.55
C SER A 222 -14.48 17.35 -10.14
N ASN A 223 -15.31 16.36 -9.75
CA ASN A 223 -15.78 16.21 -8.39
C ASN A 223 -14.67 15.84 -7.41
N ALA A 224 -13.74 14.98 -7.80
CA ALA A 224 -12.58 14.66 -6.99
C ALA A 224 -11.70 15.90 -6.75
N ILE A 225 -11.51 16.77 -7.75
CA ILE A 225 -10.80 18.06 -7.58
C ILE A 225 -11.51 18.94 -6.53
N LEU A 226 -12.84 19.05 -6.58
CA LEU A 226 -13.61 19.80 -5.58
C LEU A 226 -13.40 19.23 -4.17
N VAL A 227 -13.45 17.91 -4.01
CA VAL A 227 -13.22 17.23 -2.72
C VAL A 227 -11.82 17.49 -2.20
N PHE A 228 -10.77 17.27 -3.03
CA PHE A 228 -9.39 17.53 -2.59
C PHE A 228 -9.15 19.00 -2.27
N THR A 229 -9.72 19.93 -3.04
CA THR A 229 -9.66 21.37 -2.78
C THR A 229 -10.34 21.71 -1.46
N ALA A 230 -11.51 21.12 -1.16
CA ALA A 230 -12.22 21.29 0.10
C ALA A 230 -11.41 20.73 1.29
N VAL A 231 -10.77 19.59 1.13
CA VAL A 231 -9.86 19.02 2.15
C VAL A 231 -8.69 19.98 2.42
N LEU A 232 -8.03 20.48 1.36
CA LEU A 232 -6.95 21.46 1.52
C LEU A 232 -7.44 22.73 2.23
N TYR A 233 -8.64 23.20 1.87
CA TYR A 233 -9.25 24.36 2.55
C TYR A 233 -9.43 24.11 4.06
N VAL A 234 -9.98 22.96 4.45
CA VAL A 234 -10.17 22.59 5.85
C VAL A 234 -8.85 22.46 6.61
N VAL A 235 -7.83 21.85 5.98
CA VAL A 235 -6.54 21.59 6.63
C VAL A 235 -5.73 22.88 6.82
N TYR A 236 -5.70 23.76 5.81
CA TYR A 236 -4.82 24.92 5.80
C TYR A 236 -5.47 26.24 6.22
N THR A 237 -6.82 26.31 6.40
CA THR A 237 -7.49 27.49 6.90
C THR A 237 -7.39 27.58 8.42
N GLN A 238 -6.85 28.70 8.93
CA GLN A 238 -6.62 28.89 10.37
C GLN A 238 -7.89 29.27 11.16
N ASP A 239 -8.91 29.78 10.49
CA ASP A 239 -10.16 30.15 11.15
C ASP A 239 -11.00 28.93 11.50
N TRP A 240 -10.70 28.31 12.65
CA TRP A 240 -11.36 27.11 13.15
C TRP A 240 -12.88 27.23 13.24
N ARG A 241 -13.39 28.41 13.64
CA ARG A 241 -14.83 28.60 13.90
C ARG A 241 -15.63 28.70 12.61
N ASN A 242 -15.11 29.40 11.59
CA ASN A 242 -15.85 29.73 10.37
C ASN A 242 -15.58 28.74 9.23
N ARG A 243 -14.47 28.02 9.24
CA ARG A 243 -14.12 27.09 8.15
C ARG A 243 -15.19 26.03 7.87
N TRP A 244 -15.77 25.46 8.93
CA TRP A 244 -16.83 24.48 8.78
C TRP A 244 -18.13 25.07 8.26
N ARG A 245 -18.45 26.30 8.66
CA ARG A 245 -19.63 27.02 8.16
C ARG A 245 -19.49 27.33 6.67
N TYR A 246 -18.35 27.86 6.23
CA TYR A 246 -18.09 28.14 4.81
C TYR A 246 -18.05 26.86 3.99
N LEU A 247 -17.46 25.79 4.51
CA LEU A 247 -17.49 24.47 3.85
C LEU A 247 -18.92 23.96 3.68
N LEU A 248 -19.76 24.04 4.73
CA LEU A 248 -21.15 23.60 4.66
C LEU A 248 -21.95 24.43 3.64
N TYR A 249 -21.72 25.75 3.57
CA TYR A 249 -22.34 26.60 2.56
C TYR A 249 -21.88 26.22 1.15
N ALA A 250 -20.58 25.96 0.95
CA ALA A 250 -20.03 25.53 -0.34
C ALA A 250 -20.61 24.18 -0.78
N VAL A 251 -20.62 23.18 0.14
CA VAL A 251 -21.22 21.87 -0.13
C VAL A 251 -22.72 21.99 -0.43
N GLY A 252 -23.46 22.79 0.35
CA GLY A 252 -24.88 23.05 0.11
C GLY A 252 -25.13 23.70 -1.25
N ALA A 253 -24.29 24.66 -1.64
CA ALA A 253 -24.38 25.30 -2.96
C ALA A 253 -24.10 24.32 -4.10
N VAL A 254 -23.06 23.49 -3.97
CA VAL A 254 -22.71 22.44 -4.96
C VAL A 254 -23.87 21.45 -5.10
N LEU A 255 -24.42 20.95 -3.98
CA LEU A 255 -25.55 20.03 -4.00
C LEU A 255 -26.80 20.68 -4.60
N GLY A 256 -27.07 21.96 -4.28
CA GLY A 256 -28.17 22.73 -4.87
C GLY A 256 -28.05 22.88 -6.39
N VAL A 257 -26.84 23.18 -6.89
CA VAL A 257 -26.56 23.26 -8.34
C VAL A 257 -26.76 21.90 -9.01
N TYR A 258 -26.27 20.80 -8.41
CA TYR A 258 -26.50 19.47 -8.96
C TYR A 258 -27.97 19.05 -8.94
N LEU A 259 -28.72 19.43 -7.92
CA LEU A 259 -30.14 19.14 -7.86
C LEU A 259 -30.89 19.88 -9.00
N ILE A 260 -30.61 21.16 -9.21
CA ILE A 260 -31.20 21.93 -10.30
C ILE A 260 -30.77 21.35 -11.66
N ALA A 261 -29.46 21.11 -11.84
CA ALA A 261 -28.93 20.53 -13.07
C ALA A 261 -29.52 19.14 -13.37
N GLY A 262 -29.70 18.30 -12.34
CA GLY A 262 -30.33 16.99 -12.49
C GLY A 262 -31.80 17.07 -12.91
N VAL A 263 -32.57 18.01 -12.32
CA VAL A 263 -33.95 18.26 -12.76
C VAL A 263 -34.01 18.75 -14.20
N VAL A 264 -33.13 19.68 -14.58
CA VAL A 264 -33.08 20.18 -15.98
C VAL A 264 -32.65 19.06 -16.92
N ASN A 265 -31.69 18.21 -16.55
CA ASN A 265 -31.22 17.09 -17.37
C ASN A 265 -32.30 16.02 -17.60
N PHE A 266 -33.29 15.92 -16.69
CA PHE A 266 -34.46 15.05 -16.88
C PHE A 266 -35.33 15.52 -18.07
N PHE A 267 -35.42 16.85 -18.31
CA PHE A 267 -36.20 17.41 -19.41
C PHE A 267 -35.38 17.62 -20.68
N VAL A 268 -34.11 17.99 -20.54
CA VAL A 268 -33.19 18.27 -21.64
C VAL A 268 -31.87 17.58 -21.34
N ALA A 269 -31.59 16.52 -22.10
CA ALA A 269 -30.35 15.77 -21.93
C ALA A 269 -29.12 16.65 -22.25
N PHE A 270 -28.24 16.90 -21.31
CA PHE A 270 -26.98 17.58 -21.48
C PHE A 270 -25.88 16.95 -20.59
N ASN A 271 -24.63 17.21 -20.93
CA ASN A 271 -23.49 16.66 -20.22
C ASN A 271 -23.27 17.35 -18.85
N LEU A 272 -23.60 16.66 -17.74
CA LEU A 272 -23.41 17.16 -16.37
C LEU A 272 -21.92 17.36 -16.00
N ALA A 273 -20.98 16.78 -16.74
CA ALA A 273 -19.56 16.98 -16.50
C ALA A 273 -19.16 18.45 -16.68
N TYR A 274 -19.78 19.18 -17.62
CA TYR A 274 -19.53 20.62 -17.78
C TYR A 274 -20.02 21.44 -16.58
N VAL A 275 -21.08 20.99 -15.90
CA VAL A 275 -21.52 21.61 -14.64
C VAL A 275 -20.47 21.40 -13.55
N ALA A 276 -19.90 20.21 -13.47
CA ALA A 276 -18.82 19.90 -12.52
C ALA A 276 -17.58 20.78 -12.79
N VAL A 277 -17.17 20.93 -14.05
CA VAL A 277 -16.06 21.84 -14.43
C VAL A 277 -16.39 23.28 -14.09
N ALA A 278 -17.61 23.74 -14.37
CA ALA A 278 -18.04 25.10 -14.00
C ALA A 278 -17.95 25.35 -12.48
N LEU A 279 -18.33 24.34 -11.66
CA LEU A 279 -18.17 24.41 -10.20
C LEU A 279 -16.71 24.49 -9.78
N VAL A 280 -15.80 23.78 -10.45
CA VAL A 280 -14.34 23.91 -10.19
C VAL A 280 -13.88 25.32 -10.54
N VAL A 281 -14.29 25.88 -11.67
CA VAL A 281 -13.93 27.25 -12.07
C VAL A 281 -14.46 28.28 -11.06
N ILE A 282 -15.70 28.12 -10.58
CA ILE A 282 -16.28 28.99 -9.53
C ILE A 282 -15.48 28.85 -8.23
N ALA A 283 -15.09 27.63 -7.82
CA ALA A 283 -14.26 27.40 -6.65
C ALA A 283 -12.89 28.08 -6.78
N VAL A 284 -12.24 27.97 -7.94
CA VAL A 284 -10.99 28.68 -8.24
C VAL A 284 -11.17 30.20 -8.14
N GLY A 285 -12.23 30.75 -8.75
CA GLY A 285 -12.55 32.19 -8.68
C GLY A 285 -12.78 32.67 -7.25
N THR A 286 -13.51 31.88 -6.44
CA THR A 286 -13.74 32.22 -5.02
C THR A 286 -12.46 32.17 -4.21
N LEU A 287 -11.58 31.17 -4.42
CA LEU A 287 -10.28 31.07 -3.78
C LEU A 287 -9.36 32.24 -4.16
N PHE A 288 -9.36 32.59 -5.46
CA PHE A 288 -8.60 33.76 -5.94
C PHE A 288 -9.10 35.07 -5.33
N TYR A 289 -10.42 35.25 -5.27
CA TYR A 289 -11.02 36.41 -4.59
C TYR A 289 -10.63 36.49 -3.10
N LEU A 290 -10.68 35.35 -2.40
CA LEU A 290 -10.26 35.25 -1.01
C LEU A 290 -8.77 35.55 -0.84
N ALA A 291 -7.92 35.10 -1.76
CA ALA A 291 -6.50 35.37 -1.77
C ALA A 291 -6.21 36.88 -1.87
N LEU A 292 -6.94 37.58 -2.72
CA LEU A 292 -6.81 39.04 -2.89
C LEU A 292 -7.37 39.80 -1.70
N ARG A 293 -8.52 39.37 -1.16
CA ARG A 293 -9.19 40.05 -0.04
C ARG A 293 -8.44 39.93 1.27
N GLU A 294 -7.94 38.71 1.57
CA GLU A 294 -7.29 38.40 2.83
C GLU A 294 -5.75 38.50 2.76
N TYR A 295 -5.20 38.79 1.57
CA TYR A 295 -3.75 38.80 1.28
C TYR A 295 -3.01 37.54 1.73
N LEU A 296 -3.66 36.36 1.60
CA LEU A 296 -3.14 35.11 2.07
C LEU A 296 -2.74 34.20 0.90
N LEU A 297 -1.45 33.97 0.76
CA LEU A 297 -0.85 33.12 -0.30
C LEU A 297 -1.43 31.69 -0.34
N ARG A 298 -1.89 31.16 0.79
CA ARG A 298 -2.47 29.80 0.88
C ARG A 298 -3.69 29.61 -0.03
N TYR A 299 -4.59 30.59 -0.15
CA TYR A 299 -5.76 30.48 -1.05
C TYR A 299 -5.33 30.50 -2.52
N LEU A 300 -4.30 31.27 -2.85
CA LEU A 300 -3.72 31.26 -4.18
C LEU A 300 -3.11 29.88 -4.53
N LEU A 301 -2.41 29.27 -3.57
CA LEU A 301 -1.86 27.92 -3.76
C LEU A 301 -2.94 26.86 -3.96
N MET A 302 -4.07 26.97 -3.24
CA MET A 302 -5.23 26.07 -3.46
C MET A 302 -5.86 26.28 -4.85
N ALA A 303 -5.96 27.53 -5.31
CA ALA A 303 -6.45 27.82 -6.66
C ALA A 303 -5.51 27.25 -7.73
N ILE A 304 -4.20 27.42 -7.57
CA ILE A 304 -3.17 26.84 -8.45
C ILE A 304 -3.26 25.28 -8.44
N PHE A 305 -3.48 24.69 -7.27
CA PHE A 305 -3.70 23.25 -7.16
C PHE A 305 -4.91 22.79 -7.99
N ALA A 306 -6.05 23.46 -7.86
CA ALA A 306 -7.27 23.08 -8.59
C ALA A 306 -7.10 23.25 -10.12
N ILE A 307 -6.46 24.34 -10.58
CA ILE A 307 -6.13 24.54 -12.01
C ILE A 307 -5.15 23.49 -12.50
N GLY A 308 -4.09 23.25 -11.72
CA GLY A 308 -3.07 22.24 -12.03
C GLY A 308 -3.65 20.83 -12.11
N SER A 309 -4.64 20.51 -11.26
CA SER A 309 -5.36 19.24 -11.28
C SER A 309 -6.16 19.04 -12.55
N LEU A 310 -6.87 20.07 -13.03
CA LEU A 310 -7.54 20.03 -14.35
C LEU A 310 -6.51 19.88 -15.48
N GLY A 311 -5.42 20.65 -15.44
CA GLY A 311 -4.35 20.52 -16.43
C GLY A 311 -3.71 19.12 -16.42
N PHE A 312 -3.54 18.52 -15.26
CA PHE A 312 -3.05 17.15 -15.12
C PHE A 312 -4.02 16.14 -15.76
N PHE A 313 -5.31 16.24 -15.49
CA PHE A 313 -6.33 15.37 -16.10
C PHE A 313 -6.28 15.43 -17.66
N TYR A 314 -6.28 16.62 -18.22
CA TYR A 314 -6.19 16.78 -19.69
C TYR A 314 -4.83 16.30 -20.23
N SER A 315 -3.74 16.48 -19.49
CA SER A 315 -2.43 15.96 -19.88
C SER A 315 -2.37 14.44 -19.86
N VAL A 316 -3.04 13.78 -18.91
CA VAL A 316 -3.14 12.30 -18.86
C VAL A 316 -3.87 11.80 -20.12
N ASN A 317 -5.04 12.36 -20.44
CA ASN A 317 -5.80 11.96 -21.61
C ASN A 317 -5.02 12.21 -22.91
N TYR A 318 -4.36 13.37 -23.03
CA TYR A 318 -3.54 13.70 -24.20
C TYR A 318 -2.35 12.74 -24.35
N VAL A 319 -1.60 12.51 -23.27
CA VAL A 319 -0.44 11.58 -23.30
C VAL A 319 -0.90 10.17 -23.63
N PHE A 320 -2.00 9.74 -23.04
CA PHE A 320 -2.49 8.38 -23.22
C PHE A 320 -3.00 8.14 -24.64
N ASN A 321 -3.79 9.06 -25.23
CA ASN A 321 -4.44 8.86 -26.50
C ASN A 321 -3.59 9.28 -27.70
N ASP A 322 -2.80 10.38 -27.57
CA ASP A 322 -2.09 10.96 -28.70
C ASP A 322 -0.59 10.64 -28.73
N ILE A 323 0.04 10.34 -27.60
CA ILE A 323 1.50 10.10 -27.52
C ILE A 323 1.84 8.62 -27.40
N LEU A 324 1.08 7.85 -26.56
CA LEU A 324 1.38 6.45 -26.34
C LEU A 324 1.00 5.59 -27.56
N GLN A 325 1.91 4.66 -27.89
CA GLN A 325 1.64 3.70 -28.97
C GLN A 325 0.56 2.68 -28.52
N PRO A 326 -0.24 2.12 -29.45
CA PRO A 326 -1.34 1.20 -29.10
C PRO A 326 -0.94 0.04 -28.20
N HIS A 327 0.24 -0.54 -28.41
CA HIS A 327 0.72 -1.63 -27.55
C HIS A 327 1.03 -1.17 -26.09
N GLN A 328 1.38 0.10 -25.87
CA GLN A 328 1.62 0.67 -24.56
C GLN A 328 0.29 1.00 -23.87
N GLN A 329 -0.69 1.53 -24.62
CA GLN A 329 -2.06 1.76 -24.13
C GLN A 329 -2.69 0.45 -23.64
N VAL A 330 -2.63 -0.61 -24.46
CA VAL A 330 -3.15 -1.95 -24.10
C VAL A 330 -2.51 -2.46 -22.81
N ARG A 331 -1.20 -2.32 -22.66
CA ARG A 331 -0.51 -2.72 -21.40
C ARG A 331 -1.00 -1.97 -20.17
N ILE A 332 -1.25 -0.67 -20.30
CA ILE A 332 -1.79 0.15 -19.21
C ILE A 332 -3.24 -0.24 -18.94
N LYS A 333 -4.09 -0.39 -19.97
CA LYS A 333 -5.49 -0.81 -19.84
C LYS A 333 -5.61 -2.20 -19.19
N ILE A 334 -4.76 -3.15 -19.56
CA ILE A 334 -4.68 -4.48 -18.90
C ILE A 334 -4.22 -4.34 -17.44
N ALA A 335 -3.21 -3.51 -17.17
CA ALA A 335 -2.73 -3.29 -15.82
C ALA A 335 -3.82 -2.65 -14.92
N LEU A 336 -4.67 -1.80 -15.47
CA LEU A 336 -5.80 -1.17 -14.78
C LEU A 336 -7.07 -2.06 -14.76
N GLY A 337 -7.06 -3.21 -15.43
CA GLY A 337 -8.21 -4.11 -15.50
C GLY A 337 -9.35 -3.60 -16.37
N ILE A 338 -9.09 -2.64 -17.26
CA ILE A 338 -10.07 -2.05 -18.19
C ILE A 338 -10.33 -2.98 -19.37
N GLU A 339 -9.27 -3.58 -19.92
CA GLU A 339 -9.38 -4.61 -20.94
C GLU A 339 -9.22 -6.00 -20.32
N SER A 340 -10.20 -6.87 -20.57
CA SER A 340 -10.11 -8.28 -20.24
C SER A 340 -9.17 -8.96 -21.23
N ASP A 341 -7.94 -9.19 -20.83
CA ASP A 341 -7.12 -10.18 -21.49
C ASP A 341 -7.72 -11.55 -21.15
N LEU A 342 -8.44 -12.18 -22.10
CA LEU A 342 -9.12 -13.47 -21.94
C LEU A 342 -8.17 -14.63 -21.57
N LYS A 343 -6.86 -14.39 -21.52
CA LYS A 343 -5.81 -15.34 -21.12
C LYS A 343 -4.78 -14.77 -20.15
N GLY A 344 -4.93 -13.51 -19.68
CA GLY A 344 -3.95 -12.80 -18.86
C GLY A 344 -4.46 -12.32 -17.49
N LYS A 345 -3.98 -11.16 -17.05
CA LYS A 345 -4.22 -10.64 -15.69
C LYS A 345 -5.69 -10.33 -15.38
N GLY A 346 -6.51 -9.96 -16.38
CA GLY A 346 -7.95 -9.75 -16.24
C GLY A 346 -8.70 -11.03 -15.88
N TYR A 347 -8.35 -12.14 -16.53
CA TYR A 347 -8.88 -13.48 -16.23
C TYR A 347 -8.67 -13.86 -14.76
N ASN A 348 -7.48 -13.55 -14.20
CA ASN A 348 -7.16 -13.89 -12.81
C ASN A 348 -8.09 -13.18 -11.82
N VAL A 349 -8.42 -11.91 -12.07
CA VAL A 349 -9.32 -11.11 -11.22
C VAL A 349 -10.75 -11.64 -11.30
N ASP A 350 -11.24 -11.94 -12.50
CA ASP A 350 -12.60 -12.44 -12.68
C ASP A 350 -12.76 -13.83 -12.04
N GLN A 351 -11.79 -14.72 -12.22
CA GLN A 351 -11.78 -16.02 -11.55
C GLN A 351 -11.69 -15.89 -10.02
N SER A 352 -10.91 -14.92 -9.51
CA SER A 352 -10.82 -14.69 -8.07
C SER A 352 -12.15 -14.19 -7.48
N LYS A 353 -12.85 -13.29 -8.19
CA LYS A 353 -14.21 -12.84 -7.78
C LYS A 353 -15.22 -13.98 -7.78
N ILE A 354 -15.18 -14.85 -8.80
CA ILE A 354 -16.04 -16.04 -8.89
C ILE A 354 -15.74 -16.99 -7.71
N ALA A 355 -14.46 -17.21 -7.40
CA ALA A 355 -14.05 -18.06 -6.28
C ALA A 355 -14.57 -17.49 -4.94
N ILE A 356 -14.34 -16.20 -4.66
CA ILE A 356 -14.82 -15.53 -3.43
C ILE A 356 -16.34 -15.59 -3.35
N GLY A 357 -17.05 -15.23 -4.43
CA GLY A 357 -18.51 -15.23 -4.49
C GLY A 357 -19.11 -16.62 -4.26
N SER A 358 -18.41 -17.67 -4.71
CA SER A 358 -18.83 -19.06 -4.50
C SER A 358 -18.79 -19.52 -3.04
N GLY A 359 -17.99 -18.86 -2.19
CA GLY A 359 -17.88 -19.14 -0.75
C GLY A 359 -19.09 -18.67 0.08
N ARG A 360 -19.93 -17.76 -0.43
CA ARG A 360 -21.11 -17.23 0.26
C ARG A 360 -20.78 -16.70 1.69
N LEU A 361 -21.65 -16.95 2.69
CA LEU A 361 -21.44 -16.45 4.06
C LEU A 361 -20.41 -17.27 4.85
N THR A 362 -20.50 -18.59 4.82
CA THR A 362 -19.74 -19.51 5.72
C THR A 362 -18.61 -20.27 5.01
N GLY A 363 -18.45 -20.09 3.72
CA GLY A 363 -17.52 -20.85 2.92
C GLY A 363 -17.98 -22.25 2.55
N LYS A 364 -17.21 -22.89 1.66
CA LYS A 364 -17.41 -24.29 1.27
C LYS A 364 -16.81 -25.26 2.28
N GLY A 365 -15.97 -24.79 3.18
CA GLY A 365 -15.20 -25.57 4.13
C GLY A 365 -13.77 -25.83 3.67
N PHE A 366 -12.90 -26.14 4.63
CA PHE A 366 -11.49 -26.42 4.40
C PHE A 366 -11.32 -27.60 3.43
N LEU A 367 -10.45 -27.47 2.43
CA LEU A 367 -10.18 -28.40 1.34
C LEU A 367 -11.39 -28.70 0.42
N LYS A 368 -12.49 -27.96 0.51
CA LYS A 368 -13.71 -28.17 -0.30
C LYS A 368 -13.92 -27.07 -1.36
N GLY A 369 -12.92 -26.20 -1.58
CA GLY A 369 -12.95 -25.23 -2.67
C GLY A 369 -13.06 -25.94 -4.02
N THR A 370 -13.82 -25.41 -4.96
CA THR A 370 -13.94 -25.95 -6.31
C THR A 370 -13.13 -25.14 -7.31
N GLN A 371 -13.20 -23.82 -7.26
CA GLN A 371 -12.48 -22.94 -8.17
C GLN A 371 -10.97 -22.98 -7.92
N THR A 372 -10.57 -22.94 -6.66
CA THR A 372 -9.16 -23.00 -6.24
C THR A 372 -8.56 -24.38 -6.48
N LYS A 373 -9.31 -25.49 -6.28
CA LYS A 373 -8.79 -26.86 -6.50
C LYS A 373 -8.60 -27.20 -7.97
N LEU A 374 -9.43 -26.64 -8.85
CA LEU A 374 -9.32 -26.84 -10.29
C LEU A 374 -8.28 -25.90 -10.94
N ASN A 375 -7.52 -25.14 -10.14
CA ASN A 375 -6.51 -24.18 -10.58
C ASN A 375 -7.02 -23.15 -11.60
N TYR A 376 -8.30 -22.76 -11.50
CA TYR A 376 -8.85 -21.72 -12.36
C TYR A 376 -8.29 -20.33 -12.04
N VAL A 377 -7.81 -20.10 -10.79
CA VAL A 377 -7.14 -18.87 -10.39
C VAL A 377 -5.63 -19.07 -10.47
N PRO A 378 -4.93 -18.51 -11.47
CA PRO A 378 -3.47 -18.57 -11.50
C PRO A 378 -2.84 -17.85 -10.30
N GLU A 379 -1.68 -18.34 -9.82
CA GLU A 379 -0.95 -17.77 -8.67
C GLU A 379 -1.80 -17.65 -7.38
N GLN A 380 -2.77 -18.56 -7.21
CA GLN A 380 -3.68 -18.56 -6.05
C GLN A 380 -2.97 -18.79 -4.71
N GLU A 381 -1.76 -19.33 -4.70
CA GLU A 381 -0.98 -19.61 -3.49
C GLU A 381 -0.10 -18.45 -3.08
N THR A 382 0.19 -17.54 -4.01
CA THR A 382 1.05 -16.38 -3.83
C THR A 382 0.22 -15.10 -3.76
N ASP A 383 -0.05 -14.50 -4.90
CA ASP A 383 -0.65 -13.17 -4.96
C ASP A 383 -2.17 -13.16 -4.75
N PHE A 384 -2.84 -14.27 -5.09
CA PHE A 384 -4.29 -14.41 -4.99
C PHE A 384 -4.76 -15.29 -3.82
N ILE A 385 -3.93 -15.48 -2.78
CA ILE A 385 -4.25 -16.37 -1.65
C ILE A 385 -5.56 -15.99 -0.95
N PHE A 386 -5.93 -14.71 -0.94
CA PHE A 386 -7.17 -14.25 -0.34
C PHE A 386 -8.42 -14.84 -1.00
N CYS A 387 -8.37 -15.23 -2.30
CA CYS A 387 -9.48 -15.90 -2.95
C CYS A 387 -9.74 -17.30 -2.36
N THR A 388 -8.68 -18.02 -1.96
CA THR A 388 -8.80 -19.32 -1.27
C THR A 388 -9.48 -19.14 0.09
N VAL A 389 -9.09 -18.11 0.86
CA VAL A 389 -9.77 -17.77 2.12
C VAL A 389 -11.25 -17.46 1.87
N GLY A 390 -11.55 -16.67 0.82
CA GLY A 390 -12.92 -16.31 0.46
C GLY A 390 -13.76 -17.52 0.05
N GLU A 391 -13.21 -18.46 -0.72
CA GLU A 391 -13.93 -19.66 -1.15
C GLU A 391 -14.14 -20.65 0.00
N GLU A 392 -13.09 -20.95 0.78
CA GLU A 392 -13.14 -21.96 1.83
C GLU A 392 -13.83 -21.49 3.12
N SER A 393 -13.59 -20.23 3.54
CA SER A 393 -14.10 -19.68 4.80
C SER A 393 -15.23 -18.66 4.62
N GLY A 394 -15.56 -18.27 3.39
CA GLY A 394 -16.66 -17.38 3.04
C GLY A 394 -16.47 -15.93 3.55
N PHE A 395 -17.58 -15.20 3.56
CA PHE A 395 -17.61 -13.80 4.03
C PHE A 395 -17.15 -13.66 5.49
N VAL A 396 -17.61 -14.56 6.37
CA VAL A 396 -17.26 -14.52 7.80
C VAL A 396 -15.76 -14.71 8.01
N GLY A 397 -15.14 -15.71 7.35
CA GLY A 397 -13.71 -15.96 7.48
C GLY A 397 -12.86 -14.84 6.88
N SER A 398 -13.25 -14.32 5.71
CA SER A 398 -12.59 -13.17 5.06
C SER A 398 -12.65 -11.92 5.95
N THR A 399 -13.83 -11.63 6.53
CA THR A 399 -14.01 -10.48 7.43
C THR A 399 -13.18 -10.63 8.70
N ALA A 400 -13.19 -11.83 9.31
CA ALA A 400 -12.37 -12.13 10.49
C ALA A 400 -10.87 -11.92 10.21
N LEU A 401 -10.38 -12.34 9.04
CA LEU A 401 -9.00 -12.11 8.60
C LEU A 401 -8.69 -10.62 8.47
N LEU A 402 -9.56 -9.84 7.82
CA LEU A 402 -9.36 -8.39 7.67
C LEU A 402 -9.37 -7.67 9.02
N ILE A 403 -10.25 -8.06 9.94
CA ILE A 403 -10.28 -7.52 11.31
C ILE A 403 -8.97 -7.88 12.04
N MET A 404 -8.48 -9.11 11.89
CA MET A 404 -7.21 -9.53 12.50
C MET A 404 -6.03 -8.69 12.00
N TYR A 405 -5.94 -8.41 10.68
CA TYR A 405 -4.93 -7.50 10.15
C TYR A 405 -5.10 -6.07 10.67
N ALA A 406 -6.33 -5.56 10.73
CA ALA A 406 -6.59 -4.22 11.24
C ALA A 406 -6.14 -4.10 12.72
N VAL A 407 -6.49 -5.06 13.56
CA VAL A 407 -6.05 -5.10 14.97
C VAL A 407 -4.53 -5.23 15.07
N PHE A 408 -3.91 -6.06 14.24
CA PHE A 408 -2.46 -6.24 14.19
C PHE A 408 -1.74 -4.94 13.82
N ILE A 409 -2.16 -4.25 12.76
CA ILE A 409 -1.57 -2.98 12.33
C ILE A 409 -1.78 -1.89 13.38
N LEU A 410 -2.99 -1.77 13.94
CA LEU A 410 -3.27 -0.82 15.02
C LEU A 410 -2.43 -1.12 16.27
N ARG A 411 -2.17 -2.39 16.56
CA ARG A 411 -1.25 -2.78 17.64
C ARG A 411 0.17 -2.29 17.36
N ILE A 412 0.69 -2.47 16.15
CA ILE A 412 2.02 -1.97 15.77
C ILE A 412 2.07 -0.44 15.91
N VAL A 413 1.04 0.28 15.48
CA VAL A 413 0.94 1.74 15.66
C VAL A 413 0.97 2.12 17.15
N ALA A 414 0.19 1.42 17.99
CA ALA A 414 0.20 1.66 19.44
C ALA A 414 1.56 1.40 20.07
N LEU A 415 2.28 0.36 19.60
CA LEU A 415 3.65 0.07 20.03
C LEU A 415 4.63 1.16 19.54
N ALA A 416 4.43 1.72 18.34
CA ALA A 416 5.25 2.80 17.80
C ALA A 416 5.05 4.11 18.60
N GLU A 417 3.81 4.44 18.97
CA GLU A 417 3.53 5.64 19.79
C GLU A 417 4.16 5.59 21.18
N ARG A 418 4.33 4.42 21.77
CA ARG A 418 4.95 4.28 23.09
C ARG A 418 6.48 4.30 23.06
N GLN A 419 7.12 4.39 21.89
CA GLN A 419 8.58 4.42 21.78
C GLN A 419 9.15 5.73 22.38
N VAL A 420 10.23 5.58 23.11
CA VAL A 420 10.95 6.72 23.73
C VAL A 420 11.85 7.41 22.69
N THR A 421 12.51 6.62 21.84
CA THR A 421 13.41 7.12 20.80
C THR A 421 12.66 7.43 19.52
N ARG A 422 13.08 8.49 18.83
CA ARG A 422 12.53 8.82 17.50
C ARG A 422 12.83 7.71 16.49
N PHE A 423 13.99 7.06 16.61
CA PHE A 423 14.37 5.90 15.80
C PHE A 423 13.31 4.78 15.88
N GLY A 424 12.98 4.33 17.10
CA GLY A 424 12.01 3.26 17.30
C GLY A 424 10.61 3.63 16.83
N ARG A 425 10.20 4.89 17.04
CA ARG A 425 8.88 5.38 16.60
C ARG A 425 8.78 5.40 15.07
N VAL A 426 9.74 6.02 14.38
CA VAL A 426 9.73 6.09 12.90
C VAL A 426 9.78 4.70 12.29
N TYR A 427 10.66 3.82 12.81
CA TYR A 427 10.74 2.45 12.31
C TYR A 427 9.43 1.70 12.50
N GLY A 428 8.78 1.81 13.66
CA GLY A 428 7.48 1.19 13.92
C GLY A 428 6.39 1.67 12.97
N TYR A 429 6.35 2.97 12.63
CA TYR A 429 5.45 3.51 11.63
C TYR A 429 5.77 3.01 10.22
N CYS A 430 7.04 2.88 9.85
CA CYS A 430 7.45 2.28 8.58
C CYS A 430 6.93 0.84 8.45
N VAL A 431 7.07 0.03 9.53
CA VAL A 431 6.56 -1.33 9.59
C VAL A 431 5.04 -1.37 9.41
N ALA A 432 4.30 -0.54 10.16
CA ALA A 432 2.84 -0.45 10.06
C ALA A 432 2.39 -0.05 8.64
N SER A 433 3.07 0.94 8.04
CA SER A 433 2.77 1.44 6.70
C SER A 433 3.01 0.39 5.62
N ILE A 434 4.09 -0.39 5.71
CA ILE A 434 4.38 -1.48 4.78
C ILE A 434 3.31 -2.57 4.88
N PHE A 435 2.93 -3.00 6.09
CA PHE A 435 1.86 -3.99 6.29
C PHE A 435 0.52 -3.50 5.76
N LEU A 436 0.17 -2.24 6.06
CA LEU A 436 -1.08 -1.62 5.57
C LEU A 436 -1.12 -1.61 4.04
N PHE A 437 -0.04 -1.21 3.40
CA PHE A 437 0.03 -1.13 1.94
C PHE A 437 -0.08 -2.52 1.28
N HIS A 438 0.64 -3.52 1.80
CA HIS A 438 0.52 -4.89 1.32
C HIS A 438 -0.91 -5.42 1.44
N LEU A 439 -1.55 -5.22 2.61
CA LEU A 439 -2.94 -5.63 2.84
C LEU A 439 -3.89 -4.96 1.84
N PHE A 440 -3.79 -3.63 1.73
CA PHE A 440 -4.69 -2.85 0.86
C PHE A 440 -4.57 -3.24 -0.61
N ILE A 441 -3.33 -3.35 -1.11
CA ILE A 441 -3.10 -3.70 -2.51
C ILE A 441 -3.46 -5.15 -2.79
N ASN A 442 -3.05 -6.11 -1.94
CA ASN A 442 -3.35 -7.52 -2.17
C ASN A 442 -4.86 -7.79 -2.19
N VAL A 443 -5.57 -7.37 -1.13
CA VAL A 443 -7.02 -7.56 -1.07
C VAL A 443 -7.74 -6.76 -2.16
N GLY A 444 -7.29 -5.53 -2.41
CA GLY A 444 -7.86 -4.66 -3.45
C GLY A 444 -7.74 -5.26 -4.85
N MET A 445 -6.58 -5.85 -5.21
CA MET A 445 -6.42 -6.47 -6.53
C MET A 445 -7.24 -7.77 -6.69
N VAL A 446 -7.35 -8.57 -5.64
CA VAL A 446 -8.16 -9.80 -5.66
C VAL A 446 -9.65 -9.48 -5.80
N LEU A 447 -10.11 -8.37 -5.22
CA LEU A 447 -11.48 -7.85 -5.36
C LEU A 447 -11.67 -7.03 -6.66
N GLY A 448 -10.60 -6.73 -7.41
CA GLY A 448 -10.65 -5.90 -8.61
C GLY A 448 -10.87 -4.41 -8.35
N LEU A 449 -10.52 -3.92 -7.16
CA LEU A 449 -10.58 -2.50 -6.79
C LEU A 449 -9.32 -1.73 -7.20
N VAL A 450 -8.20 -2.44 -7.36
CA VAL A 450 -6.92 -1.90 -7.82
C VAL A 450 -6.31 -2.83 -8.87
N PRO A 451 -5.41 -2.32 -9.74
CA PRO A 451 -4.75 -3.13 -10.75
C PRO A 451 -4.00 -4.32 -10.17
N VAL A 452 -3.85 -5.40 -10.96
CA VAL A 452 -3.05 -6.57 -10.58
C VAL A 452 -1.57 -6.22 -10.63
N ILE A 453 -0.96 -6.08 -9.46
CA ILE A 453 0.43 -5.64 -9.31
C ILE A 453 1.35 -6.82 -8.91
N GLY A 454 0.80 -7.87 -8.29
CA GLY A 454 1.56 -9.03 -7.83
C GLY A 454 2.31 -8.76 -6.52
N ILE A 455 1.57 -8.45 -5.45
CA ILE A 455 2.12 -8.18 -4.11
C ILE A 455 1.57 -9.23 -3.14
N PRO A 456 2.44 -9.94 -2.38
CA PRO A 456 1.99 -10.97 -1.46
C PRO A 456 1.26 -10.41 -0.25
N LEU A 457 0.30 -11.19 0.28
CA LEU A 457 -0.37 -10.91 1.55
C LEU A 457 0.56 -11.32 2.71
N PRO A 458 0.95 -10.41 3.61
CA PRO A 458 1.91 -10.71 4.68
C PRO A 458 1.50 -11.91 5.53
N PHE A 459 2.41 -12.85 5.73
CA PHE A 459 2.25 -14.08 6.52
C PHE A 459 1.27 -15.12 5.95
N PHE A 460 0.46 -14.78 4.95
CA PHE A 460 -0.52 -15.68 4.31
C PHE A 460 -0.02 -16.26 3.00
N SER A 461 0.60 -15.43 2.14
CA SER A 461 1.09 -15.87 0.84
C SER A 461 2.25 -16.85 0.94
N TYR A 462 2.28 -17.81 0.03
CA TYR A 462 3.41 -18.71 -0.11
C TYR A 462 4.66 -17.94 -0.54
N GLY A 463 5.77 -18.16 0.15
CA GLY A 463 7.07 -17.62 -0.22
C GLY A 463 8.03 -17.48 0.95
N GLY A 464 9.24 -18.04 0.84
CA GLY A 464 10.26 -17.95 1.89
C GLY A 464 10.77 -16.52 2.07
N SER A 465 11.14 -15.84 0.97
CA SER A 465 11.73 -14.49 1.02
C SER A 465 10.76 -13.45 1.58
N SER A 466 9.49 -13.48 1.17
CA SER A 466 8.48 -12.56 1.67
C SER A 466 8.18 -12.81 3.15
N LEU A 467 8.00 -14.08 3.55
CA LEU A 467 7.80 -14.44 4.96
C LEU A 467 8.97 -13.95 5.82
N TRP A 468 10.20 -14.16 5.38
CA TRP A 468 11.38 -13.71 6.12
C TRP A 468 11.48 -12.19 6.15
N GLY A 469 11.25 -11.51 5.05
CA GLY A 469 11.23 -10.04 4.99
C GLY A 469 10.24 -9.43 5.98
N PHE A 470 9.01 -9.94 6.02
CA PHE A 470 7.99 -9.50 6.99
C PHE A 470 8.34 -9.88 8.42
N THR A 471 8.93 -11.06 8.62
CA THR A 471 9.42 -11.48 9.95
C THR A 471 10.53 -10.56 10.44
N PHE A 472 11.52 -10.23 9.59
CA PHE A 472 12.56 -9.26 9.92
C PHE A 472 11.99 -7.90 10.28
N LEU A 473 11.09 -7.35 9.46
CA LEU A 473 10.42 -6.08 9.74
C LEU A 473 9.80 -6.08 11.13
N LEU A 474 9.03 -7.09 11.46
CA LEU A 474 8.29 -7.19 12.72
C LEU A 474 9.22 -7.42 13.92
N PHE A 475 10.15 -8.39 13.82
CA PHE A 475 10.95 -8.82 14.96
C PHE A 475 12.06 -7.83 15.31
N ILE A 476 12.61 -7.09 14.32
CA ILE A 476 13.48 -5.93 14.61
C ILE A 476 12.70 -4.90 15.43
N PHE A 477 11.46 -4.59 15.04
CA PHE A 477 10.62 -3.63 15.77
C PHE A 477 10.33 -4.10 17.20
N LEU A 478 9.97 -5.37 17.38
CA LEU A 478 9.74 -5.96 18.70
C LEU A 478 11.02 -5.98 19.56
N GLY A 479 12.18 -6.16 18.94
CA GLY A 479 13.48 -6.05 19.60
C GLY A 479 13.75 -4.65 20.13
N ILE A 480 13.50 -3.62 19.29
CA ILE A 480 13.60 -2.21 19.67
C ILE A 480 12.61 -1.89 20.79
N ASP A 481 11.36 -2.32 20.68
CA ASP A 481 10.32 -2.08 21.67
C ASP A 481 10.63 -2.70 23.02
N SER A 482 11.19 -3.92 23.04
CA SER A 482 11.54 -4.63 24.28
C SER A 482 12.59 -3.90 25.11
N ARG A 483 13.49 -3.13 24.46
CA ARG A 483 14.60 -2.40 25.10
C ARG A 483 14.29 -0.92 25.37
N ARG A 484 13.09 -0.43 25.04
CA ARG A 484 12.72 0.99 25.19
C ARG A 484 12.98 1.57 26.59
N LYS A 485 12.80 0.76 27.66
CA LYS A 485 13.03 1.19 29.04
C LYS A 485 14.51 1.36 29.38
N GLN A 486 15.42 0.71 28.68
CA GLN A 486 16.85 0.84 28.90
C GLN A 486 17.37 2.22 28.44
N HIS A 487 16.77 2.80 27.40
CA HIS A 487 17.08 4.14 26.93
C HIS A 487 16.56 5.27 27.84
N THR A 488 15.58 4.99 28.70
CA THR A 488 15.06 5.97 29.68
C THR A 488 15.95 6.07 30.92
N ALA A 489 16.84 5.09 31.15
CA ALA A 489 17.71 5.01 32.30
C ALA A 489 19.14 5.53 32.05
N ARG A 490 19.48 5.81 30.81
CA ARG A 490 20.71 6.52 30.39
C ARG A 490 20.37 8.00 30.13
#